data_6eeff5af29a824ea64ad50540d330dd1
#
_entry.id   6eeff5af29a824ea64ad50540d330dd1
#
_cell.length_a   1.000
_cell.length_b   1.000
_cell.length_c   1.000
_cell.angle_alpha   90.00
_cell.angle_beta   90.00
_cell.angle_gamma   90.00
#
_symmetry.space_group_name_H-M   'P 1'
#
loop_
_entity.id
_entity.type
_entity.pdbx_description
1 polymer ?
#
loop_
_entity_poly.entity_id
_entity_poly.type
_entity_poly.pdbx_seq_one_letter_code
_entity_poly.pdbx_strand_id
1 'polypeptide(L)'
;MQRKKECFLCRQQAEKAGYYTELTDKGLHRHHVIFGRGYRSLSEKYGLWVYLCYEHHEGDEGVHKNKQVNVELRQQAEREFLKEHQLSEWMAIFSRNYLDKNELNRIMTEERSSSKGEKAENKPVTRDEMSENRMVTKEPPSGFWFIE
;
A
#
# COMPACT_ATOMS: atom_id res chain seq x y z
N MET A 1 -1.54 -2.02 -7.62
CA MET A 1 -2.83 -2.34 -8.26
C MET A 1 -2.69 -2.85 -9.70
N GLN A 2 -2.20 -2.10 -10.65
CA GLN A 2 -2.20 -2.49 -12.07
C GLN A 2 -0.79 -2.69 -12.62
N ARG A 3 -0.58 -3.78 -13.42
CA ARG A 3 0.72 -4.09 -14.04
C ARG A 3 0.76 -3.80 -15.55
N LYS A 4 -0.36 -3.99 -16.26
CA LYS A 4 -0.48 -3.74 -17.70
C LYS A 4 -0.99 -2.33 -17.97
N LYS A 5 -0.51 -1.73 -19.07
CA LYS A 5 -1.01 -0.44 -19.56
C LYS A 5 -2.26 -0.66 -20.41
N GLU A 6 -3.40 -0.78 -19.79
CA GLU A 6 -4.73 -0.95 -20.37
C GLU A 6 -5.78 -0.33 -19.45
N CYS A 7 -7.01 -0.11 -19.91
CA CYS A 7 -8.05 0.40 -19.02
C CYS A 7 -8.44 -0.67 -17.98
N PHE A 8 -8.25 -0.34 -16.70
CA PHE A 8 -8.48 -1.24 -15.58
C PHE A 8 -9.94 -1.73 -15.51
N LEU A 9 -10.90 -0.83 -15.69
CA LEU A 9 -12.31 -1.17 -15.62
C LEU A 9 -12.78 -1.96 -16.86
N CYS A 10 -12.26 -1.64 -18.07
CA CYS A 10 -12.50 -2.47 -19.26
C CYS A 10 -12.00 -3.91 -19.04
N ARG A 11 -10.84 -4.08 -18.44
CA ARG A 11 -10.29 -5.40 -18.12
C ARG A 11 -11.19 -6.15 -17.16
N GLN A 12 -11.64 -5.53 -16.07
CA GLN A 12 -12.57 -6.16 -15.13
C GLN A 12 -13.91 -6.53 -15.75
N GLN A 13 -14.44 -5.69 -16.64
CA GLN A 13 -15.68 -5.99 -17.37
C GLN A 13 -15.49 -7.18 -18.32
N ALA A 14 -14.38 -7.22 -19.06
CA ALA A 14 -14.06 -8.33 -19.95
C ALA A 14 -13.89 -9.65 -19.18
N GLU A 15 -13.18 -9.64 -18.07
CA GLU A 15 -12.99 -10.81 -17.20
C GLU A 15 -14.32 -11.32 -16.63
N LYS A 16 -15.18 -10.42 -16.12
CA LYS A 16 -16.52 -10.77 -15.63
C LYS A 16 -17.40 -11.38 -16.69
N ALA A 17 -17.25 -10.96 -17.96
CA ALA A 17 -17.99 -11.47 -19.10
C ALA A 17 -17.34 -12.70 -19.76
N GLY A 18 -16.21 -13.17 -19.24
CA GLY A 18 -15.47 -14.32 -19.77
C GLY A 18 -14.69 -14.07 -21.04
N TYR A 19 -14.39 -12.80 -21.36
CA TYR A 19 -13.61 -12.44 -22.56
C TYR A 19 -12.14 -12.20 -22.20
N TYR A 20 -11.25 -12.82 -22.97
CA TYR A 20 -9.80 -12.58 -22.93
C TYR A 20 -9.38 -11.91 -24.24
N THR A 21 -9.65 -10.61 -24.35
CA THR A 21 -9.25 -9.81 -25.51
C THR A 21 -8.12 -8.86 -25.15
N GLU A 22 -7.30 -8.50 -26.12
CA GLU A 22 -6.33 -7.43 -25.96
C GLU A 22 -7.05 -6.09 -25.95
N LEU A 23 -6.73 -5.26 -24.96
CA LEU A 23 -7.24 -3.91 -24.82
C LEU A 23 -6.19 -2.92 -25.32
N THR A 24 -6.65 -1.78 -25.83
CA THR A 24 -5.76 -0.71 -26.28
C THR A 24 -4.98 -0.10 -25.12
N ASP A 25 -3.72 0.26 -25.38
CA ASP A 25 -2.86 1.03 -24.50
C ASP A 25 -2.87 2.55 -24.82
N LYS A 26 -3.66 2.97 -25.82
CA LYS A 26 -3.76 4.35 -26.31
C LYS A 26 -4.92 5.09 -25.66
N GLY A 27 -4.78 6.41 -25.52
CA GLY A 27 -5.85 7.27 -24.97
C GLY A 27 -6.18 6.99 -23.51
N LEU A 28 -5.22 6.48 -22.75
CA LEU A 28 -5.41 6.16 -21.34
C LEU A 28 -4.98 7.31 -20.43
N HIS A 29 -5.79 7.57 -19.42
CA HIS A 29 -5.53 8.52 -18.37
C HIS A 29 -5.05 7.79 -17.11
N ARG A 30 -4.01 8.29 -16.48
CA ARG A 30 -3.56 7.77 -15.19
C ARG A 30 -4.42 8.36 -14.08
N HIS A 31 -5.20 7.52 -13.43
CA HIS A 31 -6.10 7.90 -12.36
C HIS A 31 -5.53 7.48 -10.99
N HIS A 32 -5.40 8.45 -10.08
CA HIS A 32 -5.04 8.20 -8.68
C HIS A 32 -6.30 7.85 -7.90
N VAL A 33 -6.36 6.64 -7.39
CA VAL A 33 -7.59 6.11 -6.77
C VAL A 33 -7.95 6.87 -5.51
N ILE A 34 -6.95 7.17 -4.66
CA ILE A 34 -7.14 8.04 -3.51
C ILE A 34 -6.63 9.43 -3.91
N PHE A 35 -7.54 10.32 -4.21
CA PHE A 35 -7.24 11.68 -4.69
C PHE A 35 -7.68 12.75 -3.70
N GLY A 36 -7.21 13.97 -3.90
CA GLY A 36 -7.42 15.13 -3.04
C GLY A 36 -6.09 15.76 -2.65
N ARG A 37 -6.16 16.87 -1.89
CA ARG A 37 -4.98 17.62 -1.49
C ARG A 37 -4.07 16.74 -0.61
N GLY A 38 -2.84 16.46 -1.08
CA GLY A 38 -1.86 15.65 -0.37
C GLY A 38 -1.94 14.13 -0.63
N TYR A 39 -3.08 13.61 -1.09
CA TYR A 39 -3.23 12.16 -1.29
C TYR A 39 -2.66 11.64 -2.62
N ARG A 40 -2.49 12.50 -3.61
CA ARG A 40 -1.97 12.09 -4.92
C ARG A 40 -0.56 11.53 -4.83
N SER A 41 0.32 12.18 -4.08
CA SER A 41 1.70 11.70 -3.84
C SER A 41 1.73 10.40 -3.04
N LEU A 42 0.79 10.23 -2.11
CA LEU A 42 0.64 8.99 -1.35
C LEU A 42 0.13 7.86 -2.25
N SER A 43 -0.85 8.13 -3.11
CA SER A 43 -1.30 7.15 -4.11
C SER A 43 -0.17 6.70 -5.04
N GLU A 44 0.71 7.62 -5.46
CA GLU A 44 1.92 7.27 -6.21
C GLU A 44 2.85 6.37 -5.40
N LYS A 45 3.17 6.79 -4.18
CA LYS A 45 4.08 6.06 -3.28
C LYS A 45 3.66 4.61 -3.05
N TYR A 46 2.36 4.39 -2.86
CA TYR A 46 1.81 3.07 -2.56
C TYR A 46 1.24 2.34 -3.79
N GLY A 47 1.46 2.84 -5.01
CA GLY A 47 1.00 2.20 -6.24
C GLY A 47 -0.53 2.15 -6.38
N LEU A 48 -1.27 3.06 -5.71
CA LEU A 48 -2.73 3.11 -5.70
C LEU A 48 -3.26 3.97 -6.87
N TRP A 49 -2.88 3.59 -8.07
CA TRP A 49 -3.30 4.23 -9.31
C TRP A 49 -3.59 3.19 -10.38
N VAL A 50 -4.40 3.56 -11.36
CA VAL A 50 -4.78 2.73 -12.51
C VAL A 50 -4.84 3.56 -13.78
N TYR A 51 -4.74 2.91 -14.93
CA TYR A 51 -5.09 3.52 -16.20
C TYR A 51 -6.57 3.34 -16.52
N LEU A 52 -7.21 4.41 -16.98
CA LEU A 52 -8.61 4.40 -17.41
C LEU A 52 -8.71 5.00 -18.80
N CYS A 53 -9.60 4.45 -19.64
CA CYS A 53 -10.00 5.11 -20.89
C CYS A 53 -10.85 6.33 -20.57
N TYR A 54 -11.12 7.17 -21.58
CA TYR A 54 -11.93 8.37 -21.41
C TYR A 54 -13.30 8.08 -20.78
N GLU A 55 -14.02 7.07 -21.30
CA GLU A 55 -15.35 6.69 -20.80
C GLU A 55 -15.33 6.32 -19.31
N HIS A 56 -14.37 5.51 -18.87
CA HIS A 56 -14.24 5.12 -17.48
C HIS A 56 -13.61 6.17 -16.57
N HIS A 57 -12.97 7.21 -17.13
CA HIS A 57 -12.41 8.31 -16.37
C HIS A 57 -13.37 9.50 -16.28
N GLU A 58 -13.80 10.06 -17.42
CA GLU A 58 -14.57 11.30 -17.53
C GLU A 58 -16.00 11.09 -18.03
N GLY A 59 -16.32 9.93 -18.65
CA GLY A 59 -17.64 9.59 -19.16
C GLY A 59 -18.70 9.55 -18.06
N ASP A 60 -19.97 9.38 -18.41
CA ASP A 60 -21.08 9.42 -17.45
C ASP A 60 -21.04 8.27 -16.46
N GLU A 61 -20.54 7.10 -16.87
CA GLU A 61 -20.28 5.95 -16.01
C GLU A 61 -18.84 5.92 -15.44
N GLY A 62 -18.09 7.00 -15.67
CA GLY A 62 -16.70 7.12 -15.21
C GLY A 62 -16.58 7.43 -13.73
N VAL A 63 -15.38 7.17 -13.19
CA VAL A 63 -15.05 7.28 -11.76
C VAL A 63 -15.31 8.68 -11.17
N HIS A 64 -15.32 9.73 -11.98
CA HIS A 64 -15.58 11.08 -11.50
C HIS A 64 -17.07 11.43 -11.40
N LYS A 65 -17.93 10.77 -12.17
CA LYS A 65 -19.39 11.00 -12.18
C LYS A 65 -20.16 9.88 -11.49
N ASN A 66 -19.73 8.62 -11.63
CA ASN A 66 -20.37 7.48 -10.99
C ASN A 66 -19.78 7.22 -9.61
N LYS A 67 -20.53 7.60 -8.58
CA LYS A 67 -20.13 7.46 -7.18
C LYS A 67 -19.89 5.99 -6.78
N GLN A 68 -20.69 5.06 -7.31
CA GLN A 68 -20.56 3.64 -6.99
C GLN A 68 -19.24 3.07 -7.52
N VAL A 69 -18.92 3.34 -8.79
CA VAL A 69 -17.66 2.93 -9.42
C VAL A 69 -16.45 3.51 -8.68
N ASN A 70 -16.55 4.78 -8.25
CA ASN A 70 -15.50 5.41 -7.46
C ASN A 70 -15.28 4.72 -6.11
N VAL A 71 -16.36 4.38 -5.38
CA VAL A 71 -16.26 3.69 -4.09
C VAL A 71 -15.68 2.28 -4.27
N GLU A 72 -16.15 1.52 -5.25
CA GLU A 72 -15.62 0.18 -5.54
C GLU A 72 -14.13 0.19 -5.87
N LEU A 73 -13.68 1.18 -6.63
CA LEU A 73 -12.26 1.32 -6.97
C LEU A 73 -11.41 1.65 -5.72
N ARG A 74 -11.93 2.48 -4.81
CA ARG A 74 -11.26 2.80 -3.54
C ARG A 74 -11.21 1.59 -2.59
N GLN A 75 -12.26 0.79 -2.55
CA GLN A 75 -12.26 -0.47 -1.81
C GLN A 75 -11.19 -1.43 -2.34
N GLN A 76 -11.06 -1.53 -3.67
CA GLN A 76 -10.01 -2.34 -4.29
C GLN A 76 -8.60 -1.82 -3.95
N ALA A 77 -8.42 -0.50 -3.92
CA ALA A 77 -7.15 0.11 -3.53
C ALA A 77 -6.79 -0.18 -2.07
N GLU A 78 -7.77 -0.09 -1.17
CA GLU A 78 -7.57 -0.43 0.24
C GLU A 78 -7.23 -1.92 0.42
N ARG A 79 -7.94 -2.84 -0.24
CA ARG A 79 -7.59 -4.28 -0.22
C ARG A 79 -6.19 -4.54 -0.76
N GLU A 80 -5.79 -3.84 -1.81
CA GLU A 80 -4.45 -4.00 -2.38
C GLU A 80 -3.36 -3.52 -1.43
N PHE A 81 -3.59 -2.40 -0.74
CA PHE A 81 -2.68 -1.89 0.28
C PHE A 81 -2.56 -2.88 1.46
N LEU A 82 -3.68 -3.44 1.92
CA LEU A 82 -3.73 -4.35 3.05
C LEU A 82 -3.10 -5.73 2.80
N LYS A 83 -2.64 -6.03 1.57
CA LYS A 83 -1.84 -7.23 1.30
C LYS A 83 -0.42 -7.16 1.87
N GLU A 84 0.13 -5.95 2.00
CA GLU A 84 1.51 -5.71 2.42
C GLU A 84 1.59 -4.82 3.68
N HIS A 85 0.47 -4.22 4.11
CA HIS A 85 0.38 -3.25 5.17
C HIS A 85 -0.81 -3.53 6.09
N GLN A 86 -0.77 -2.98 7.31
CA GLN A 86 -1.84 -3.15 8.28
C GLN A 86 -2.94 -2.09 8.12
N LEU A 87 -4.15 -2.40 8.62
CA LEU A 87 -5.29 -1.47 8.63
C LEU A 87 -5.00 -0.20 9.44
N SER A 88 -4.26 -0.31 10.53
CA SER A 88 -3.82 0.83 11.35
C SER A 88 -2.96 1.81 10.56
N GLU A 89 -2.09 1.30 9.68
CA GLU A 89 -1.25 2.11 8.79
C GLU A 89 -2.08 2.81 7.71
N TRP A 90 -3.03 2.09 7.09
CA TRP A 90 -3.99 2.69 6.17
C TRP A 90 -4.73 3.88 6.79
N MET A 91 -5.27 3.68 8.00
CA MET A 91 -6.02 4.72 8.71
C MET A 91 -5.15 5.90 9.11
N ALA A 92 -3.88 5.68 9.49
CA ALA A 92 -2.94 6.75 9.80
C ALA A 92 -2.60 7.60 8.58
N ILE A 93 -2.50 6.99 7.38
CA ILE A 93 -2.14 7.65 6.13
C ILE A 93 -3.35 8.33 5.47
N PHE A 94 -4.45 7.61 5.30
CA PHE A 94 -5.60 8.05 4.50
C PHE A 94 -6.78 8.54 5.35
N SER A 95 -6.78 8.30 6.65
CA SER A 95 -7.78 8.76 7.64
C SER A 95 -9.23 8.37 7.30
N ARG A 96 -9.43 7.45 6.37
CA ARG A 96 -10.75 7.02 5.92
C ARG A 96 -10.74 5.58 5.44
N ASN A 97 -11.72 4.80 5.90
CA ASN A 97 -11.97 3.45 5.45
C ASN A 97 -13.09 3.42 4.39
N TYR A 98 -12.95 2.52 3.41
CA TYR A 98 -13.91 2.29 2.34
C TYR A 98 -14.52 0.88 2.39
N LEU A 99 -13.92 -0.07 3.12
CA LEU A 99 -14.39 -1.44 3.27
C LEU A 99 -15.65 -1.51 4.15
N ASP A 100 -16.46 -2.55 3.96
CA ASP A 100 -17.63 -2.78 4.80
C ASP A 100 -17.23 -3.32 6.19
N LYS A 101 -18.20 -3.25 7.14
CA LYS A 101 -17.96 -3.64 8.53
C LYS A 101 -17.58 -5.12 8.70
N ASN A 102 -18.13 -6.00 7.87
CA ASN A 102 -17.88 -7.44 7.98
C ASN A 102 -16.45 -7.76 7.51
N GLU A 103 -16.01 -7.12 6.42
CA GLU A 103 -14.67 -7.25 5.89
C GLU A 103 -13.64 -6.68 6.86
N LEU A 104 -13.89 -5.50 7.44
CA LEU A 104 -13.05 -4.92 8.48
C LEU A 104 -12.90 -5.83 9.69
N ASN A 105 -14.00 -6.38 10.20
CA ASN A 105 -13.95 -7.27 11.35
C ASN A 105 -13.11 -8.52 11.07
N ARG A 106 -13.17 -9.08 9.87
CA ARG A 106 -12.30 -10.20 9.46
C ARG A 106 -10.83 -9.81 9.50
N ILE A 107 -10.46 -8.70 8.84
CA ILE A 107 -9.09 -8.19 8.79
C ILE A 107 -8.55 -7.95 10.20
N MET A 108 -9.30 -7.24 11.05
CA MET A 108 -8.90 -6.97 12.43
C MET A 108 -8.73 -8.24 13.27
N THR A 109 -9.50 -9.29 12.99
CA THR A 109 -9.38 -10.59 13.68
C THR A 109 -8.12 -11.33 13.23
N GLU A 110 -7.82 -11.30 11.94
CA GLU A 110 -6.62 -11.89 11.33
C GLU A 110 -5.34 -11.21 11.83
N GLU A 111 -5.31 -9.88 11.88
CA GLU A 111 -4.19 -9.10 12.41
C GLU A 111 -3.92 -9.42 13.90
N ARG A 112 -5.00 -9.59 14.72
CA ARG A 112 -4.87 -9.97 16.13
C ARG A 112 -4.34 -11.38 16.33
N SER A 113 -4.69 -12.32 15.45
CA SER A 113 -4.19 -13.70 15.52
C SER A 113 -2.73 -13.80 15.13
N SER A 114 -2.31 -13.04 14.11
CA SER A 114 -0.92 -12.99 13.65
C SER A 114 0.02 -12.37 14.69
N SER A 115 -0.42 -11.32 15.40
CA SER A 115 0.39 -10.65 16.44
C SER A 115 0.55 -11.47 17.73
N LYS A 116 -0.26 -12.51 17.96
CA LYS A 116 -0.11 -13.44 19.10
C LYS A 116 0.97 -14.51 18.89
N GLY A 117 1.36 -14.78 17.65
CA GLY A 117 2.39 -15.77 17.30
C GLY A 117 3.83 -15.33 17.52
N GLU A 118 4.12 -14.03 17.63
CA GLU A 118 5.48 -13.48 17.76
C GLU A 118 5.94 -13.23 19.20
N LYS A 119 5.13 -13.56 20.22
CA LYS A 119 5.49 -13.33 21.65
C LYS A 119 6.03 -14.57 22.39
N ALA A 120 6.56 -15.56 21.71
CA ALA A 120 7.11 -16.75 22.36
C ALA A 120 8.56 -17.04 21.94
N GLU A 121 9.48 -16.08 22.12
CA GLU A 121 10.91 -16.41 22.27
C GLU A 121 11.67 -15.24 22.92
N ASN A 122 11.26 -14.88 24.13
CA ASN A 122 12.12 -14.10 24.99
C ASN A 122 12.73 -15.07 26.02
N LYS A 123 13.81 -15.74 25.62
CA LYS A 123 14.62 -16.55 26.51
C LYS A 123 15.31 -15.59 27.51
N PRO A 124 15.18 -15.77 28.82
CA PRO A 124 15.88 -14.90 29.76
C PRO A 124 17.39 -15.12 29.60
N VAL A 125 18.11 -14.06 29.27
CA VAL A 125 19.57 -14.02 29.27
C VAL A 125 20.02 -14.23 30.71
N THR A 126 20.68 -15.35 30.97
CA THR A 126 21.26 -15.67 32.26
C THR A 126 22.45 -14.76 32.55
N ARG A 127 22.63 -14.43 33.82
CA ARG A 127 23.56 -13.42 34.36
C ARG A 127 25.05 -13.69 34.09
N ASP A 128 25.41 -14.80 33.45
CA ASP A 128 26.80 -15.24 33.24
C ASP A 128 27.43 -14.78 31.94
N GLU A 129 26.66 -14.14 30.99
CA GLU A 129 27.22 -13.67 29.72
C GLU A 129 27.65 -12.17 29.76
N MET A 130 27.62 -11.51 30.93
CA MET A 130 28.00 -10.10 31.04
C MET A 130 29.46 -9.84 31.42
N SER A 131 30.33 -10.87 31.47
CA SER A 131 31.71 -10.68 31.97
C SER A 131 32.81 -10.66 30.91
N GLU A 132 32.51 -10.87 29.61
CA GLU A 132 33.57 -10.98 28.58
C GLU A 132 33.67 -9.82 27.57
N ASN A 133 32.94 -8.73 27.72
CA ASN A 133 33.05 -7.62 26.77
C ASN A 133 33.54 -6.32 27.44
N ARG A 134 34.67 -6.43 28.17
CA ARG A 134 35.41 -5.28 28.67
C ARG A 134 36.82 -5.29 28.09
N MET A 135 37.16 -4.21 27.39
CA MET A 135 38.45 -3.85 26.80
C MET A 135 38.70 -4.20 25.32
N VAL A 136 38.33 -3.27 24.46
CA VAL A 136 39.27 -2.75 23.45
C VAL A 136 38.94 -1.27 23.22
N THR A 137 39.64 -0.43 23.92
CA THR A 137 39.81 0.99 23.59
C THR A 137 40.81 1.07 22.45
N LYS A 138 40.36 1.48 21.25
CA LYS A 138 41.28 1.96 20.20
C LYS A 138 41.16 3.47 20.13
N GLU A 139 42.25 4.12 20.46
CA GLU A 139 42.49 5.55 20.31
C GLU A 139 42.39 5.96 18.83
N PRO A 140 41.90 7.19 18.53
CA PRO A 140 41.90 7.73 17.18
C PRO A 140 43.33 8.18 16.79
N PRO A 141 43.72 8.04 15.53
CA PRO A 141 45.05 8.53 15.08
C PRO A 141 45.06 10.06 15.08
N SER A 142 46.08 10.58 15.79
CA SER A 142 46.46 11.97 15.78
C SER A 142 47.05 12.38 14.42
N GLY A 143 46.61 13.50 13.91
CA GLY A 143 47.35 14.25 12.93
C GLY A 143 46.63 14.50 11.62
N PHE A 144 46.06 15.70 11.47
CA PHE A 144 46.25 16.49 10.28
C PHE A 144 46.18 17.98 10.60
N TRP A 145 47.28 18.65 10.26
CA TRP A 145 47.58 20.05 10.50
C TRP A 145 46.82 20.95 9.53
N PHE A 146 46.51 22.13 10.00
CA PHE A 146 46.15 23.33 9.23
C PHE A 146 47.22 23.68 8.21
N ILE A 147 46.81 24.10 7.00
CA ILE A 147 47.50 25.09 6.16
C ILE A 147 46.43 25.96 5.47
N GLU A 148 46.53 27.22 5.73
CA GLU A 148 46.20 28.49 5.09
C GLU A 148 45.20 28.47 3.91
#